data_c1d28ebf4862ed064f90ea1960e26b1b
#
_entry.id   c1d28ebf4862ed064f90ea1960e26b1b
#
_cell.length_a   1.000
_cell.length_b   1.000
_cell.length_c   1.000
_cell.angle_alpha   90.00
_cell.angle_beta   90.00
_cell.angle_gamma   90.00
#
_symmetry.space_group_name_H-M   'P 1'
#
loop_
_entity.id
_entity.type
_entity.pdbx_description
1 polymer ?
#
loop_
_entity_poly.entity_id
_entity_poly.type
_entity_poly.pdbx_seq_one_letter_code
_entity_poly.pdbx_strand_id
1 'polypeptide(L)'
;LRFARLSRGDLDFTSMHGPGFEENDYLRGMNLEEIRDKRVAVLLSGGVDSSVVVWELAQAGLTPDCFYIKIGPEEEEEWDCSSEEDLEMATAVSRRFGCSLEVVDCHKEYWRQVTRYTMEKVKAGYTPNPDVMCNRLIKFGAFHEKKGYQYDLIATGHYAQTEMIDGEKWLTTSPDPVKDQTDFLAQIESWQLRKAIFPIGHHVKDEVRQIAEREHLVTARRKDSQGICFLGNINYNQYIERYLGEQPGDIIELETGRRIGEHKGLWFHTIGQRKGLGMGGGPWFVVKKDVERNILYVSHGYDPATAYKSDFPLMDFHFLTGNAFPAEEVTFKIRHTPEFHRGWLEARGDGTYMMHSREPIHGVAPGQFCVVYDELHHRCFGSGEITI
;
A
#
# COMPACT_ATOMS: atom_id res chain seq x y z
N LEU A 1 24.72 8.55 -45.40
CA LEU A 1 23.57 9.35 -44.99
C LEU A 1 23.92 10.00 -43.66
N ARG A 2 24.05 11.34 -43.67
CA ARG A 2 24.49 12.15 -42.52
C ARG A 2 23.38 12.26 -41.51
N PHE A 3 23.63 11.84 -40.28
CA PHE A 3 22.79 12.17 -39.11
C PHE A 3 23.13 13.60 -38.67
N ALA A 4 22.17 14.49 -38.81
CA ALA A 4 22.26 15.85 -38.26
C ALA A 4 21.99 15.78 -36.74
N ARG A 5 22.94 16.28 -35.95
CA ARG A 5 22.73 16.58 -34.51
C ARG A 5 21.73 17.73 -34.42
N LEU A 6 20.56 17.48 -33.87
CA LEU A 6 19.64 18.53 -33.42
C LEU A 6 20.19 19.11 -32.12
N SER A 7 20.43 20.42 -32.12
CA SER A 7 20.92 21.18 -30.98
C SER A 7 19.80 21.37 -29.94
N ARG A 8 20.14 21.30 -28.65
CA ARG A 8 19.31 21.71 -27.52
C ARG A 8 18.89 23.17 -27.69
N GLY A 9 17.70 23.46 -28.16
CA GLY A 9 17.29 24.84 -28.25
C GLY A 9 15.92 25.17 -28.81
N ASP A 10 15.18 24.24 -29.39
CA ASP A 10 13.94 24.58 -30.10
C ASP A 10 12.76 23.62 -29.79
N LEU A 11 12.45 23.41 -28.52
CA LEU A 11 11.14 22.94 -28.10
C LEU A 11 10.49 24.07 -27.30
N ASP A 12 9.78 24.93 -28.01
CA ASP A 12 8.92 25.95 -27.43
C ASP A 12 7.64 25.28 -26.89
N PHE A 13 7.62 25.01 -25.61
CA PHE A 13 6.52 24.37 -24.89
C PHE A 13 5.33 25.32 -24.62
N THR A 14 5.41 26.59 -25.03
CA THR A 14 4.38 27.60 -24.70
C THR A 14 3.14 27.55 -25.58
N SER A 15 3.07 26.70 -26.63
CA SER A 15 1.96 26.68 -27.57
C SER A 15 0.94 25.56 -27.43
N MET A 16 1.02 24.72 -26.39
CA MET A 16 0.10 23.58 -26.20
C MET A 16 -1.02 23.81 -25.18
N HIS A 17 -1.23 25.03 -24.70
CA HIS A 17 -2.26 25.31 -23.70
C HIS A 17 -3.54 25.79 -24.39
N GLY A 18 -4.60 24.95 -24.33
CA GLY A 18 -5.96 25.37 -24.63
C GLY A 18 -6.44 26.39 -23.57
N PRO A 19 -7.35 27.32 -23.92
CA PRO A 19 -7.80 28.35 -22.99
C PRO A 19 -8.68 27.76 -21.89
N GLY A 20 -8.24 27.83 -20.63
CA GLY A 20 -9.13 27.59 -19.49
C GLY A 20 -8.57 26.95 -18.22
N PHE A 21 -7.28 26.72 -18.12
CA PHE A 21 -6.69 26.25 -16.86
C PHE A 21 -5.63 27.24 -16.36
N GLU A 22 -5.80 27.75 -15.15
CA GLU A 22 -4.77 28.55 -14.50
C GLU A 22 -3.58 27.63 -14.19
N GLU A 23 -2.38 28.13 -14.45
CA GLU A 23 -1.06 27.46 -14.32
C GLU A 23 -0.79 26.86 -12.91
N ASN A 24 -1.67 27.10 -11.96
CA ASN A 24 -1.57 26.78 -10.54
C ASN A 24 -2.42 25.58 -10.08
N ASP A 25 -3.22 24.96 -10.96
CA ASP A 25 -4.15 23.88 -10.53
C ASP A 25 -3.49 22.50 -10.43
N TYR A 26 -2.32 22.31 -11.05
CA TYR A 26 -1.70 20.99 -11.20
C TYR A 26 -0.93 20.48 -9.97
N LEU A 27 -0.62 21.34 -9.00
CA LEU A 27 0.17 20.98 -7.82
C LEU A 27 -0.41 21.57 -6.53
N ARG A 28 -1.74 21.53 -6.42
CA ARG A 28 -2.48 21.91 -5.20
C ARG A 28 -2.14 20.99 -4.04
N GLY A 29 -1.03 21.14 -3.41
CA GLY A 29 -0.60 20.35 -2.25
C GLY A 29 0.90 20.17 -2.13
N MET A 30 1.65 20.50 -3.19
CA MET A 30 3.10 20.57 -3.10
C MET A 30 3.58 22.01 -3.30
N ASN A 31 4.40 22.49 -2.38
CA ASN A 31 5.08 23.76 -2.57
C ASN A 31 6.18 23.58 -3.65
N LEU A 32 5.90 24.00 -4.88
CA LEU A 32 6.82 23.91 -6.02
C LEU A 32 8.17 24.55 -5.76
N GLU A 33 8.20 25.66 -4.99
CA GLU A 33 9.44 26.34 -4.65
C GLU A 33 10.34 25.42 -3.79
N GLU A 34 9.75 24.55 -2.96
CA GLU A 34 10.49 23.63 -2.12
C GLU A 34 11.13 22.47 -2.87
N ILE A 35 10.59 22.09 -4.05
CA ILE A 35 11.07 20.91 -4.80
C ILE A 35 11.89 21.28 -6.03
N ARG A 36 11.84 22.55 -6.51
CA ARG A 36 12.48 23.00 -7.76
C ARG A 36 13.98 22.73 -7.81
N ASP A 37 14.68 22.92 -6.70
CA ASP A 37 16.13 22.73 -6.60
C ASP A 37 16.51 21.35 -6.03
N LYS A 38 15.54 20.44 -5.87
CA LYS A 38 15.74 19.12 -5.30
C LYS A 38 15.99 18.06 -6.38
N ARG A 39 16.87 17.13 -6.08
CA ARG A 39 17.01 15.92 -6.89
C ARG A 39 15.89 14.94 -6.53
N VAL A 40 15.04 14.63 -7.49
CA VAL A 40 13.87 13.76 -7.30
C VAL A 40 14.08 12.43 -7.99
N ALA A 41 13.94 11.35 -7.25
CA ALA A 41 13.82 10.00 -7.78
C ALA A 41 12.34 9.61 -7.89
N VAL A 42 11.87 9.14 -9.04
CA VAL A 42 10.51 8.64 -9.23
C VAL A 42 10.52 7.12 -9.30
N LEU A 43 9.74 6.45 -8.46
CA LEU A 43 9.49 5.01 -8.57
C LEU A 43 8.42 4.77 -9.64
N LEU A 44 8.86 4.44 -10.86
CA LEU A 44 8.03 4.28 -12.05
C LEU A 44 7.75 2.81 -12.32
N SER A 45 6.54 2.35 -11.94
CA SER A 45 6.12 0.95 -12.05
C SER A 45 5.55 0.55 -13.41
N GLY A 46 5.39 1.48 -14.36
CA GLY A 46 4.68 1.24 -15.63
C GLY A 46 3.16 1.27 -15.51
N GLY A 47 2.60 1.52 -14.34
CA GLY A 47 1.17 1.77 -14.12
C GLY A 47 0.76 3.21 -14.41
N VAL A 48 -0.56 3.46 -14.51
CA VAL A 48 -1.11 4.80 -14.82
C VAL A 48 -0.72 5.83 -13.76
N ASP A 49 -0.80 5.47 -12.48
CA ASP A 49 -0.55 6.39 -11.36
C ASP A 49 0.89 6.92 -11.37
N SER A 50 1.87 6.03 -11.46
CA SER A 50 3.28 6.42 -11.53
C SER A 50 3.63 7.18 -12.82
N SER A 51 2.88 6.96 -13.91
CA SER A 51 3.07 7.70 -15.16
C SER A 51 2.57 9.15 -15.04
N VAL A 52 1.45 9.37 -14.34
CA VAL A 52 0.94 10.71 -14.05
C VAL A 52 1.86 11.44 -13.07
N VAL A 53 2.51 10.75 -12.12
CA VAL A 53 3.57 11.35 -11.28
C VAL A 53 4.68 11.98 -12.13
N VAL A 54 5.17 11.24 -13.15
CA VAL A 54 6.22 11.78 -14.04
C VAL A 54 5.69 12.98 -14.83
N TRP A 55 4.46 12.91 -15.32
CA TRP A 55 3.82 14.01 -16.03
C TRP A 55 3.71 15.26 -15.15
N GLU A 56 3.20 15.14 -13.91
CA GLU A 56 3.05 16.28 -13.00
C GLU A 56 4.38 16.96 -12.67
N LEU A 57 5.41 16.16 -12.38
CA LEU A 57 6.75 16.72 -12.14
C LEU A 57 7.32 17.41 -13.38
N ALA A 58 7.05 16.86 -14.58
CA ALA A 58 7.44 17.51 -15.84
C ALA A 58 6.67 18.83 -16.06
N GLN A 59 5.37 18.92 -15.71
CA GLN A 59 4.61 20.18 -15.75
C GLN A 59 5.19 21.22 -14.77
N ALA A 60 5.75 20.76 -13.65
CA ALA A 60 6.48 21.61 -12.71
C ALA A 60 7.87 22.07 -13.22
N GLY A 61 8.26 21.67 -14.43
CA GLY A 61 9.57 21.98 -15.02
C GLY A 61 10.71 21.12 -14.49
N LEU A 62 10.38 19.99 -13.82
CA LEU A 62 11.38 19.04 -13.32
C LEU A 62 11.63 17.93 -14.34
N THR A 63 12.86 17.42 -14.35
CA THR A 63 13.23 16.22 -15.11
C THR A 63 13.79 15.20 -14.11
N PRO A 64 12.90 14.41 -13.46
CA PRO A 64 13.33 13.47 -12.44
C PRO A 64 14.08 12.27 -13.03
N ASP A 65 14.91 11.62 -12.22
CA ASP A 65 15.44 10.31 -12.54
C ASP A 65 14.41 9.23 -12.17
N CYS A 66 14.03 8.38 -13.12
CA CYS A 66 13.05 7.32 -12.92
C CYS A 66 13.73 5.99 -12.59
N PHE A 67 13.10 5.23 -11.72
CA PHE A 67 13.57 3.91 -11.30
C PHE A 67 12.46 2.89 -11.36
N TYR A 68 12.73 1.77 -12.04
CA TYR A 68 11.89 0.58 -12.00
C TYR A 68 12.48 -0.38 -10.95
N ILE A 69 11.73 -0.64 -9.87
CA ILE A 69 12.15 -1.61 -8.86
C ILE A 69 11.77 -3.00 -9.35
N LYS A 70 12.77 -3.83 -9.66
CA LYS A 70 12.56 -5.21 -10.02
C LYS A 70 12.47 -6.06 -8.75
N ILE A 71 11.30 -6.66 -8.51
CA ILE A 71 10.99 -7.59 -7.43
C ILE A 71 10.16 -8.72 -8.00
N GLY A 72 10.07 -9.84 -7.30
CA GLY A 72 9.32 -11.01 -7.75
C GLY A 72 9.95 -12.29 -7.23
N PRO A 73 9.47 -13.46 -7.68
CA PRO A 73 10.07 -14.75 -7.32
C PRO A 73 11.47 -14.91 -7.93
N GLU A 74 12.35 -15.66 -7.24
CA GLU A 74 13.75 -15.90 -7.69
C GLU A 74 13.83 -16.71 -9.01
N GLU A 75 12.82 -17.53 -9.30
CA GLU A 75 12.77 -18.37 -10.50
C GLU A 75 11.81 -17.75 -11.52
N GLU A 76 12.36 -17.14 -12.56
CA GLU A 76 11.61 -16.43 -13.62
C GLU A 76 10.79 -17.38 -14.52
N GLU A 77 10.99 -18.70 -14.45
CA GLU A 77 10.53 -19.63 -15.50
C GLU A 77 9.05 -20.03 -15.43
N GLU A 78 8.29 -19.69 -14.35
CA GLU A 78 6.90 -20.18 -14.19
C GLU A 78 5.84 -19.13 -13.87
N TRP A 79 6.18 -17.87 -13.81
CA TRP A 79 5.20 -16.83 -13.49
C TRP A 79 4.95 -15.97 -14.73
N ASP A 80 3.70 -15.87 -15.13
CA ASP A 80 3.23 -14.90 -16.13
C ASP A 80 3.35 -13.48 -15.50
N CYS A 81 4.59 -13.04 -15.40
CA CYS A 81 4.95 -11.79 -14.71
C CYS A 81 4.79 -10.67 -15.72
N SER A 82 3.91 -9.73 -15.43
CA SER A 82 3.74 -8.49 -16.20
C SER A 82 4.99 -7.58 -16.19
N SER A 83 6.11 -8.05 -15.60
CA SER A 83 7.33 -7.27 -15.40
C SER A 83 7.97 -6.74 -16.69
N GLU A 84 7.91 -7.51 -17.79
CA GLU A 84 8.43 -7.04 -19.08
C GLU A 84 7.54 -5.94 -19.66
N GLU A 85 6.22 -6.15 -19.67
CA GLU A 85 5.25 -5.14 -20.13
C GLU A 85 5.31 -3.88 -19.25
N ASP A 86 5.42 -4.04 -17.93
CA ASP A 86 5.57 -2.93 -16.99
C ASP A 86 6.84 -2.11 -17.27
N LEU A 87 7.96 -2.78 -17.54
CA LEU A 87 9.22 -2.12 -17.89
C LEU A 87 9.16 -1.44 -19.27
N GLU A 88 8.48 -2.05 -20.25
CA GLU A 88 8.22 -1.41 -21.55
C GLU A 88 7.42 -0.11 -21.38
N MET A 89 6.36 -0.15 -20.59
CA MET A 89 5.54 1.03 -20.30
C MET A 89 6.34 2.11 -19.56
N ALA A 90 7.10 1.72 -18.54
CA ALA A 90 7.98 2.64 -17.81
C ALA A 90 9.02 3.28 -18.74
N THR A 91 9.59 2.49 -19.66
CA THR A 91 10.54 2.98 -20.67
C THR A 91 9.88 3.97 -21.63
N ALA A 92 8.67 3.70 -22.08
CA ALA A 92 7.93 4.58 -22.97
C ALA A 92 7.59 5.91 -22.30
N VAL A 93 7.17 5.88 -21.03
CA VAL A 93 6.86 7.09 -20.24
C VAL A 93 8.12 7.90 -19.99
N SER A 94 9.21 7.31 -19.51
CA SER A 94 10.46 8.03 -19.22
C SER A 94 11.02 8.71 -20.48
N ARG A 95 11.02 8.02 -21.62
CA ARG A 95 11.46 8.57 -22.91
C ARG A 95 10.62 9.77 -23.35
N ARG A 96 9.30 9.70 -23.18
CA ARG A 96 8.38 10.77 -23.55
C ARG A 96 8.69 12.08 -22.83
N PHE A 97 9.05 12.01 -21.56
CA PHE A 97 9.36 13.18 -20.73
C PHE A 97 10.87 13.49 -20.63
N GLY A 98 11.71 12.80 -21.41
CA GLY A 98 13.16 13.02 -21.41
C GLY A 98 13.85 12.62 -20.10
N CYS A 99 13.20 11.78 -19.30
CA CYS A 99 13.72 11.27 -18.04
C CYS A 99 14.66 10.08 -18.25
N SER A 100 15.63 9.90 -17.36
CA SER A 100 16.40 8.66 -17.27
C SER A 100 15.50 7.52 -16.75
N LEU A 101 15.83 6.27 -17.06
CA LEU A 101 15.22 5.10 -16.40
C LEU A 101 16.31 4.11 -16.06
N GLU A 102 16.38 3.74 -14.77
CA GLU A 102 17.27 2.68 -14.29
C GLU A 102 16.46 1.58 -13.63
N VAL A 103 16.85 0.30 -13.86
CA VAL A 103 16.25 -0.87 -13.18
C VAL A 103 17.06 -1.16 -11.92
N VAL A 104 16.38 -1.17 -10.78
CA VAL A 104 16.98 -1.49 -9.49
C VAL A 104 16.50 -2.87 -9.04
N ASP A 105 17.40 -3.82 -9.02
CA ASP A 105 17.10 -5.18 -8.56
C ASP A 105 17.02 -5.23 -7.03
N CYS A 106 15.84 -5.56 -6.53
CA CYS A 106 15.51 -5.75 -5.11
C CYS A 106 14.92 -7.14 -4.79
N HIS A 107 15.12 -8.15 -5.66
CA HIS A 107 14.58 -9.50 -5.45
C HIS A 107 15.04 -10.11 -4.12
N LYS A 108 16.34 -10.06 -3.81
CA LYS A 108 16.88 -10.65 -2.60
C LYS A 108 16.36 -9.99 -1.34
N GLU A 109 16.28 -8.65 -1.35
CA GLU A 109 15.78 -7.88 -0.22
C GLU A 109 14.28 -8.18 -0.04
N TYR A 110 13.51 -8.19 -1.12
CA TYR A 110 12.10 -8.52 -1.09
C TYR A 110 11.84 -9.91 -0.52
N TRP A 111 12.57 -10.92 -0.99
CA TRP A 111 12.49 -12.29 -0.49
C TRP A 111 12.79 -12.37 1.01
N ARG A 112 13.89 -11.80 1.44
CA ARG A 112 14.35 -11.88 2.84
C ARG A 112 13.47 -11.11 3.82
N GLN A 113 12.92 -9.98 3.39
CA GLN A 113 12.25 -9.04 4.30
C GLN A 113 10.73 -9.13 4.21
N VAL A 114 10.15 -9.27 3.01
CA VAL A 114 8.70 -9.25 2.81
C VAL A 114 8.12 -10.65 2.68
N THR A 115 8.67 -11.48 1.78
CA THR A 115 8.14 -12.83 1.57
C THR A 115 8.30 -13.68 2.83
N ARG A 116 9.51 -13.71 3.42
CA ARG A 116 9.76 -14.50 4.63
C ARG A 116 8.90 -14.04 5.80
N TYR A 117 8.79 -12.73 6.04
CA TYR A 117 7.87 -12.16 7.02
C TYR A 117 6.44 -12.66 6.80
N THR A 118 5.95 -12.57 5.55
CA THR A 118 4.60 -13.02 5.20
C THR A 118 4.39 -14.51 5.52
N MET A 119 5.35 -15.37 5.13
CA MET A 119 5.27 -16.81 5.36
C MET A 119 5.31 -17.17 6.85
N GLU A 120 6.17 -16.51 7.63
CA GLU A 120 6.26 -16.72 9.08
C GLU A 120 4.95 -16.32 9.77
N LYS A 121 4.37 -15.17 9.40
CA LYS A 121 3.10 -14.70 9.97
C LYS A 121 1.92 -15.61 9.62
N VAL A 122 1.78 -16.04 8.36
CA VAL A 122 0.65 -16.92 7.99
C VAL A 122 0.77 -18.30 8.61
N LYS A 123 2.00 -18.85 8.78
CA LYS A 123 2.23 -20.10 9.53
C LYS A 123 1.79 -19.98 11.00
N ALA A 124 2.01 -18.81 11.59
CA ALA A 124 1.57 -18.52 12.96
C ALA A 124 0.05 -18.22 13.07
N GLY A 125 -0.71 -18.37 11.98
CA GLY A 125 -2.16 -18.14 11.96
C GLY A 125 -2.59 -16.69 11.74
N TYR A 126 -1.63 -15.75 11.59
CA TYR A 126 -1.89 -14.34 11.33
C TYR A 126 -2.31 -14.07 9.89
N THR A 127 -2.84 -12.90 9.64
CA THR A 127 -3.15 -12.37 8.30
C THR A 127 -2.30 -11.13 8.05
N PRO A 128 -1.04 -11.27 7.59
CA PRO A 128 -0.13 -10.15 7.39
C PRO A 128 -0.55 -9.26 6.23
N ASN A 129 -0.05 -8.03 6.20
CA ASN A 129 -0.17 -7.13 5.06
C ASN A 129 1.22 -6.90 4.42
N PRO A 130 1.58 -7.64 3.36
CA PRO A 130 2.87 -7.51 2.71
C PRO A 130 3.08 -6.17 1.99
N ASP A 131 2.01 -5.46 1.59
CA ASP A 131 2.14 -4.17 0.90
C ASP A 131 2.65 -3.08 1.84
N VAL A 132 2.20 -3.07 3.10
CA VAL A 132 2.71 -2.18 4.14
C VAL A 132 4.20 -2.40 4.33
N MET A 133 4.62 -3.66 4.45
CA MET A 133 6.04 -4.01 4.64
C MET A 133 6.87 -3.72 3.39
N CYS A 134 6.30 -3.90 2.19
CA CYS A 134 6.97 -3.55 0.95
C CYS A 134 7.26 -2.05 0.84
N ASN A 135 6.31 -1.20 1.23
CA ASN A 135 6.54 0.24 1.24
C ASN A 135 7.70 0.61 2.19
N ARG A 136 7.67 0.12 3.43
CA ARG A 136 8.71 0.39 4.43
C ARG A 136 10.08 -0.17 4.04
N LEU A 137 10.13 -1.46 3.69
CA LEU A 137 11.38 -2.22 3.59
C LEU A 137 12.00 -2.19 2.19
N ILE A 138 11.18 -2.06 1.13
CA ILE A 138 11.66 -2.12 -0.24
C ILE A 138 11.63 -0.75 -0.91
N LYS A 139 10.43 -0.13 -1.07
CA LYS A 139 10.30 1.12 -1.82
C LYS A 139 11.03 2.29 -1.17
N PHE A 140 10.93 2.42 0.15
CA PHE A 140 11.63 3.47 0.91
C PHE A 140 12.83 2.95 1.70
N GLY A 141 13.04 1.62 1.79
CA GLY A 141 14.17 0.96 2.44
C GLY A 141 15.26 0.56 1.46
N ALA A 142 15.19 -0.65 0.90
CA ALA A 142 16.22 -1.21 0.03
C ALA A 142 16.52 -0.33 -1.21
N PHE A 143 15.51 0.29 -1.81
CA PHE A 143 15.73 1.27 -2.87
C PHE A 143 16.57 2.44 -2.37
N HIS A 144 16.26 2.98 -1.18
CA HIS A 144 17.04 4.07 -0.61
C HIS A 144 18.50 3.66 -0.41
N GLU A 145 18.76 2.48 0.16
CA GLU A 145 20.12 1.97 0.38
C GLU A 145 20.91 1.79 -0.92
N LYS A 146 20.25 1.37 -2.00
CA LYS A 146 20.89 1.14 -3.30
C LYS A 146 21.09 2.40 -4.13
N LYS A 147 20.08 3.29 -4.16
CA LYS A 147 20.04 4.46 -5.06
C LYS A 147 19.48 5.73 -4.41
N GLY A 148 18.40 5.61 -3.63
CA GLY A 148 17.64 6.74 -3.11
C GLY A 148 18.42 7.66 -2.17
N TYR A 149 19.54 7.20 -1.58
CA TYR A 149 20.40 8.04 -0.74
C TYR A 149 21.01 9.23 -1.50
N GLN A 150 21.12 9.13 -2.83
CA GLN A 150 21.65 10.18 -3.71
C GLN A 150 20.63 11.27 -4.01
N TYR A 151 19.38 11.09 -3.65
CA TYR A 151 18.26 11.97 -3.94
C TYR A 151 17.75 12.65 -2.68
N ASP A 152 17.28 13.88 -2.84
CA ASP A 152 16.63 14.62 -1.75
C ASP A 152 15.23 14.07 -1.48
N LEU A 153 14.51 13.73 -2.57
CA LEU A 153 13.12 13.28 -2.52
C LEU A 153 12.91 12.00 -3.33
N ILE A 154 11.95 11.19 -2.88
CA ILE A 154 11.48 9.97 -3.55
C ILE A 154 9.98 10.12 -3.82
N ALA A 155 9.60 10.20 -5.10
CA ALA A 155 8.23 10.34 -5.54
C ALA A 155 7.63 8.97 -5.88
N THR A 156 6.39 8.76 -5.44
CA THR A 156 5.64 7.53 -5.73
C THR A 156 4.19 7.85 -6.11
N GLY A 157 3.53 6.92 -6.82
CA GLY A 157 2.13 7.02 -7.23
C GLY A 157 1.13 6.62 -6.15
N HIS A 158 1.40 6.86 -4.87
CA HIS A 158 0.43 6.61 -3.81
C HIS A 158 -0.57 7.77 -3.67
N TYR A 159 -1.81 7.41 -3.37
CA TYR A 159 -2.87 8.35 -2.98
C TYR A 159 -2.72 8.64 -1.48
N ALA A 160 -1.85 9.57 -1.17
CA ALA A 160 -1.57 10.08 0.16
C ALA A 160 -1.02 11.51 0.03
N GLN A 161 -1.05 12.28 1.08
CA GLN A 161 -0.49 13.64 1.10
C GLN A 161 0.51 13.79 2.26
N THR A 162 1.26 14.86 2.22
CA THR A 162 2.13 15.26 3.34
C THR A 162 1.97 16.73 3.62
N GLU A 163 1.96 17.09 4.90
CA GLU A 163 1.86 18.48 5.36
C GLU A 163 2.93 18.77 6.39
N MET A 164 3.43 20.02 6.37
CA MET A 164 4.29 20.53 7.45
C MET A 164 3.40 21.15 8.54
N ILE A 165 3.38 20.55 9.71
CA ILE A 165 2.61 20.99 10.88
C ILE A 165 3.58 21.11 12.05
N ASP A 166 3.67 22.29 12.64
CA ASP A 166 4.57 22.61 13.76
C ASP A 166 6.05 22.24 13.50
N GLY A 167 6.48 22.35 12.24
CA GLY A 167 7.86 22.06 11.81
C GLY A 167 8.17 20.58 11.60
N GLU A 168 7.18 19.70 11.75
CA GLU A 168 7.29 18.28 11.45
C GLU A 168 6.47 17.89 10.22
N LYS A 169 6.98 16.94 9.43
CA LYS A 169 6.29 16.42 8.25
C LYS A 169 5.33 15.31 8.65
N TRP A 170 4.06 15.51 8.39
CA TRP A 170 2.99 14.55 8.64
C TRP A 170 2.54 13.86 7.37
N LEU A 171 2.20 12.57 7.49
CA LEU A 171 1.43 11.86 6.49
C LEU A 171 -0.05 12.20 6.68
N THR A 172 -0.71 12.62 5.59
CA THR A 172 -2.13 13.01 5.62
C THR A 172 -2.93 12.28 4.55
N THR A 173 -4.24 12.14 4.77
CA THR A 173 -5.12 11.39 3.89
C THR A 173 -5.31 12.07 2.53
N SER A 174 -5.55 11.25 1.51
CA SER A 174 -5.96 11.69 0.18
C SER A 174 -7.46 12.09 0.16
N PRO A 175 -7.89 12.97 -0.76
CA PRO A 175 -9.30 13.28 -0.94
C PRO A 175 -10.14 12.13 -1.51
N ASP A 176 -9.51 11.09 -2.07
CA ASP A 176 -10.20 9.89 -2.56
C ASP A 176 -10.40 8.88 -1.44
N PRO A 177 -11.62 8.72 -0.88
CA PRO A 177 -11.84 7.86 0.27
C PRO A 177 -11.70 6.37 -0.05
N VAL A 178 -11.79 5.98 -1.33
CA VAL A 178 -11.67 4.59 -1.78
C VAL A 178 -10.22 4.22 -2.09
N LYS A 179 -9.45 5.20 -2.59
CA LYS A 179 -8.06 5.01 -3.01
C LYS A 179 -7.04 5.52 -2.00
N ASP A 180 -7.48 6.19 -0.92
CA ASP A 180 -6.57 6.64 0.14
C ASP A 180 -5.66 5.50 0.61
N GLN A 181 -4.36 5.68 0.46
CA GLN A 181 -3.34 4.67 0.73
C GLN A 181 -2.44 5.03 1.91
N THR A 182 -2.87 5.94 2.77
CA THR A 182 -2.13 6.29 3.99
C THR A 182 -1.95 5.08 4.91
N ASP A 183 -2.91 4.17 4.92
CA ASP A 183 -2.86 2.92 5.67
C ASP A 183 -1.74 1.97 5.19
N PHE A 184 -1.38 1.97 3.91
CA PHE A 184 -0.24 1.22 3.40
C PHE A 184 1.12 1.88 3.72
N LEU A 185 1.13 3.16 4.07
CA LEU A 185 2.32 3.95 4.38
C LEU A 185 2.56 4.11 5.89
N ALA A 186 1.63 3.69 6.72
CA ALA A 186 1.62 3.94 8.17
C ALA A 186 2.76 3.23 8.95
N GLN A 187 3.58 2.44 8.29
CA GLN A 187 4.75 1.75 8.87
C GLN A 187 6.09 2.27 8.33
N ILE A 188 6.11 3.24 7.41
CA ILE A 188 7.38 3.82 6.96
C ILE A 188 8.07 4.57 8.11
N GLU A 189 9.38 4.66 8.09
CA GLU A 189 10.14 5.39 9.12
C GLU A 189 10.00 6.90 8.97
N SER A 190 10.13 7.66 10.04
CA SER A 190 10.06 9.12 10.01
C SER A 190 11.05 9.74 9.01
N TRP A 191 12.25 9.18 8.89
CA TRP A 191 13.23 9.64 7.90
C TRP A 191 12.82 9.31 6.47
N GLN A 192 12.09 8.20 6.23
CA GLN A 192 11.53 7.84 4.93
C GLN A 192 10.41 8.81 4.55
N LEU A 193 9.53 9.13 5.50
CA LEU A 193 8.47 10.12 5.32
C LEU A 193 9.04 11.50 4.94
N ARG A 194 10.14 11.93 5.58
CA ARG A 194 10.79 13.20 5.23
C ARG A 194 11.21 13.25 3.76
N LYS A 195 11.64 12.14 3.18
CA LYS A 195 12.03 12.05 1.76
C LYS A 195 10.87 11.74 0.81
N ALA A 196 9.77 11.19 1.30
CA ALA A 196 8.63 10.79 0.47
C ALA A 196 7.84 12.01 -0.04
N ILE A 197 7.46 11.97 -1.32
CA ILE A 197 6.45 12.86 -1.91
C ILE A 197 5.46 12.04 -2.74
N PHE A 198 4.23 12.51 -2.79
CA PHE A 198 3.11 11.85 -3.45
C PHE A 198 2.42 12.84 -4.39
N PRO A 199 2.98 13.10 -5.59
CA PRO A 199 2.49 14.14 -6.48
C PRO A 199 1.00 14.03 -6.80
N ILE A 200 0.49 12.83 -7.04
CA ILE A 200 -0.93 12.58 -7.36
C ILE A 200 -1.84 12.46 -6.11
N GLY A 201 -1.30 12.63 -4.91
CA GLY A 201 -2.04 12.41 -3.66
C GLY A 201 -3.22 13.35 -3.44
N HIS A 202 -3.25 14.48 -4.12
CA HIS A 202 -4.34 15.46 -4.07
C HIS A 202 -5.47 15.21 -5.08
N HIS A 203 -5.29 14.24 -6.00
CA HIS A 203 -6.29 13.83 -6.97
C HIS A 203 -7.16 12.67 -6.48
N VAL A 204 -8.37 12.60 -7.01
CA VAL A 204 -9.15 11.36 -7.00
C VAL A 204 -8.76 10.50 -8.21
N LYS A 205 -8.99 9.20 -8.12
CA LYS A 205 -8.59 8.22 -9.16
C LYS A 205 -9.10 8.56 -10.56
N ASP A 206 -10.33 9.04 -10.64
CA ASP A 206 -10.95 9.40 -11.92
C ASP A 206 -10.24 10.59 -12.58
N GLU A 207 -9.74 11.57 -11.80
CA GLU A 207 -8.95 12.69 -12.31
C GLU A 207 -7.62 12.19 -12.88
N VAL A 208 -6.91 11.30 -12.16
CA VAL A 208 -5.67 10.68 -12.63
C VAL A 208 -5.89 9.95 -13.97
N ARG A 209 -7.01 9.24 -14.11
CA ARG A 209 -7.40 8.59 -15.37
C ARG A 209 -7.66 9.61 -16.48
N GLN A 210 -8.40 10.66 -16.19
CA GLN A 210 -8.68 11.74 -17.16
C GLN A 210 -7.40 12.45 -17.61
N ILE A 211 -6.47 12.73 -16.69
CA ILE A 211 -5.16 13.27 -17.01
C ILE A 211 -4.42 12.34 -17.97
N ALA A 212 -4.33 11.06 -17.64
CA ALA A 212 -3.63 10.08 -18.46
C ALA A 212 -4.22 9.94 -19.87
N GLU A 213 -5.56 10.00 -20.00
CA GLU A 213 -6.27 9.96 -21.29
C GLU A 213 -6.05 11.25 -22.10
N ARG A 214 -6.25 12.41 -21.48
CA ARG A 214 -6.08 13.72 -22.10
C ARG A 214 -4.66 13.91 -22.63
N GLU A 215 -3.69 13.52 -21.83
CA GLU A 215 -2.27 13.60 -22.17
C GLU A 215 -1.81 12.44 -23.06
N HIS A 216 -2.69 11.55 -23.47
CA HIS A 216 -2.38 10.38 -24.31
C HIS A 216 -1.20 9.56 -23.76
N LEU A 217 -1.16 9.33 -22.43
CA LEU A 217 -0.15 8.47 -21.84
C LEU A 217 -0.36 7.02 -22.30
N VAL A 218 0.71 6.34 -22.65
CA VAL A 218 0.67 4.95 -23.12
C VAL A 218 0.00 4.02 -22.09
N THR A 219 0.04 4.40 -20.81
CA THR A 219 -0.52 3.66 -19.67
C THR A 219 -1.99 3.96 -19.38
N ALA A 220 -2.63 4.95 -20.07
CA ALA A 220 -3.97 5.45 -19.73
C ALA A 220 -5.05 4.35 -19.65
N ARG A 221 -4.95 3.31 -20.49
CA ARG A 221 -5.92 2.21 -20.55
C ARG A 221 -5.52 0.98 -19.73
N ARG A 222 -4.38 1.01 -19.04
CA ARG A 222 -3.96 -0.11 -18.18
C ARG A 222 -4.90 -0.24 -16.99
N LYS A 223 -5.21 -1.49 -16.65
CA LYS A 223 -5.98 -1.79 -15.43
C LYS A 223 -5.13 -1.49 -14.21
N ASP A 224 -5.78 -1.12 -13.12
CA ASP A 224 -5.12 -1.02 -11.83
C ASP A 224 -4.59 -2.39 -11.40
N SER A 225 -3.46 -2.41 -10.69
CA SER A 225 -2.96 -3.64 -10.08
C SER A 225 -4.03 -4.21 -9.14
N GLN A 226 -4.30 -5.50 -9.28
CA GLN A 226 -5.25 -6.24 -8.43
C GLN A 226 -4.46 -7.17 -7.52
N GLY A 227 -4.71 -7.12 -6.22
CA GLY A 227 -4.02 -7.95 -5.24
C GLY A 227 -2.73 -7.31 -4.72
N ILE A 228 -1.72 -8.14 -4.41
CA ILE A 228 -0.42 -7.65 -3.90
C ILE A 228 0.30 -6.91 -5.03
N CYS A 229 0.69 -5.66 -4.79
CA CYS A 229 1.10 -4.67 -5.79
C CYS A 229 2.19 -5.10 -6.78
N PHE A 230 2.96 -6.15 -6.49
CA PHE A 230 4.12 -6.56 -7.30
C PHE A 230 4.10 -8.06 -7.67
N LEU A 231 3.08 -8.80 -7.27
CA LEU A 231 2.86 -10.16 -7.77
C LEU A 231 2.10 -10.18 -9.11
N GLY A 232 1.74 -9.01 -9.65
CA GLY A 232 0.97 -8.91 -10.87
C GLY A 232 -0.40 -9.58 -10.75
N ASN A 233 -0.70 -10.51 -11.65
CA ASN A 233 -1.96 -11.26 -11.66
C ASN A 233 -1.98 -12.48 -10.72
N ILE A 234 -0.97 -12.68 -9.88
CA ILE A 234 -0.87 -13.85 -9.02
C ILE A 234 -1.89 -13.73 -7.89
N ASN A 235 -2.72 -14.75 -7.74
CA ASN A 235 -3.64 -14.86 -6.63
C ASN A 235 -2.87 -15.12 -5.33
N TYR A 236 -3.22 -14.39 -4.25
CA TYR A 236 -2.57 -14.54 -2.94
C TYR A 236 -2.55 -16.00 -2.44
N ASN A 237 -3.64 -16.73 -2.60
CA ASN A 237 -3.70 -18.13 -2.18
C ASN A 237 -2.74 -19.02 -2.97
N GLN A 238 -2.59 -18.81 -4.29
CA GLN A 238 -1.62 -19.53 -5.10
C GLN A 238 -0.18 -19.22 -4.67
N TYR A 239 0.10 -17.98 -4.34
CA TYR A 239 1.38 -17.55 -3.81
C TYR A 239 1.71 -18.26 -2.48
N ILE A 240 0.77 -18.26 -1.53
CA ILE A 240 0.94 -18.96 -0.25
C ILE A 240 1.07 -20.48 -0.44
N GLU A 241 0.23 -21.08 -1.30
CA GLU A 241 0.23 -22.53 -1.59
C GLU A 241 1.58 -23.01 -2.13
N ARG A 242 2.23 -22.21 -2.97
CA ARG A 242 3.56 -22.57 -3.52
C ARG A 242 4.62 -22.73 -2.42
N TYR A 243 4.59 -21.88 -1.39
CA TYR A 243 5.60 -21.91 -0.31
C TYR A 243 5.24 -22.81 0.86
N LEU A 244 3.97 -22.94 1.16
CA LEU A 244 3.50 -23.67 2.33
C LEU A 244 2.78 -24.98 1.98
N GLY A 245 2.38 -25.16 0.72
CA GLY A 245 1.57 -26.29 0.28
C GLY A 245 0.18 -26.29 0.92
N GLU A 246 -0.46 -27.45 0.86
CA GLU A 246 -1.72 -27.72 1.56
C GLU A 246 -1.44 -28.44 2.88
N GLN A 247 -2.19 -28.08 3.93
CA GLN A 247 -2.25 -28.80 5.22
C GLN A 247 -3.71 -28.94 5.63
N PRO A 248 -4.39 -29.99 5.17
CA PRO A 248 -5.80 -30.21 5.47
C PRO A 248 -6.07 -30.31 6.98
N GLY A 249 -7.20 -29.77 7.40
CA GLY A 249 -7.65 -29.79 8.80
C GLY A 249 -9.15 -29.56 8.93
N ASP A 250 -9.65 -29.69 10.14
CA ASP A 250 -11.09 -29.65 10.40
C ASP A 250 -11.64 -28.23 10.42
N ILE A 251 -12.86 -28.07 9.87
CA ILE A 251 -13.70 -26.89 10.08
C ILE A 251 -14.77 -27.25 11.11
N ILE A 252 -14.80 -26.52 12.22
CA ILE A 252 -15.68 -26.76 13.35
C ILE A 252 -16.59 -25.54 13.56
N GLU A 253 -17.89 -25.79 13.70
CA GLU A 253 -18.87 -24.80 14.14
C GLU A 253 -18.61 -24.44 15.62
N LEU A 254 -18.34 -23.18 15.90
CA LEU A 254 -17.90 -22.70 17.21
C LEU A 254 -18.95 -22.97 18.28
N GLU A 255 -20.23 -22.71 17.98
CA GLU A 255 -21.34 -22.76 18.91
C GLU A 255 -21.73 -24.22 19.34
N THR A 256 -21.56 -25.15 18.40
CA THR A 256 -21.99 -26.55 18.63
C THR A 256 -20.83 -27.51 18.84
N GLY A 257 -19.61 -27.11 18.49
CA GLY A 257 -18.44 -27.99 18.44
C GLY A 257 -18.50 -29.06 17.35
N ARG A 258 -19.46 -28.99 16.43
CA ARG A 258 -19.64 -29.97 15.35
C ARG A 258 -18.66 -29.75 14.23
N ARG A 259 -18.02 -30.81 13.76
CA ARG A 259 -17.24 -30.78 12.51
C ARG A 259 -18.20 -30.65 11.32
N ILE A 260 -18.00 -29.66 10.50
CA ILE A 260 -18.87 -29.31 9.35
C ILE A 260 -18.15 -29.34 8.01
N GLY A 261 -16.82 -29.48 8.00
CA GLY A 261 -16.05 -29.53 6.77
C GLY A 261 -14.56 -29.76 7.01
N GLU A 262 -13.80 -29.54 5.94
CA GLU A 262 -12.35 -29.62 5.95
C GLU A 262 -11.78 -28.43 5.18
N HIS A 263 -10.69 -27.82 5.67
CA HIS A 263 -9.95 -26.77 4.98
C HIS A 263 -8.64 -27.32 4.43
N LYS A 264 -8.07 -26.66 3.42
CA LYS A 264 -6.81 -27.03 2.78
C LYS A 264 -5.57 -26.48 3.50
N GLY A 265 -5.73 -25.57 4.42
CA GLY A 265 -4.69 -24.92 5.22
C GLY A 265 -5.23 -23.68 5.91
N LEU A 266 -4.85 -23.42 7.17
CA LEU A 266 -5.30 -22.27 7.95
C LEU A 266 -4.88 -20.94 7.31
N TRP A 267 -3.78 -20.94 6.58
CA TRP A 267 -3.22 -19.76 5.92
C TRP A 267 -4.02 -19.26 4.71
N PHE A 268 -4.96 -20.07 4.17
CA PHE A 268 -5.88 -19.64 3.12
C PHE A 268 -7.10 -18.88 3.65
N HIS A 269 -7.20 -18.73 4.98
CA HIS A 269 -8.35 -18.15 5.62
C HIS A 269 -8.00 -16.93 6.48
N THR A 270 -8.92 -15.98 6.54
CA THR A 270 -8.81 -14.76 7.35
C THR A 270 -10.00 -14.62 8.29
N ILE A 271 -9.78 -14.14 9.51
CA ILE A 271 -10.86 -13.82 10.45
C ILE A 271 -11.84 -12.82 9.81
N GLY A 272 -13.13 -13.10 9.91
CA GLY A 272 -14.21 -12.36 9.25
C GLY A 272 -14.48 -12.77 7.80
N GLN A 273 -13.70 -13.71 7.23
CA GLN A 273 -13.94 -14.21 5.87
C GLN A 273 -15.26 -14.99 5.79
N ARG A 274 -16.05 -14.66 4.75
CA ARG A 274 -17.32 -15.31 4.45
C ARG A 274 -17.28 -16.12 3.16
N LYS A 275 -16.57 -15.64 2.14
CA LYS A 275 -16.52 -16.27 0.82
C LYS A 275 -15.36 -17.25 0.71
N GLY A 276 -15.51 -18.28 -0.14
CA GLY A 276 -14.41 -19.21 -0.44
C GLY A 276 -14.20 -20.32 0.59
N LEU A 277 -15.16 -20.55 1.49
CA LEU A 277 -15.09 -21.64 2.48
C LEU A 277 -15.47 -23.00 1.90
N GLY A 278 -16.11 -23.03 0.71
CA GLY A 278 -16.49 -24.29 0.04
C GLY A 278 -17.58 -25.11 0.73
N MET A 279 -18.29 -24.53 1.71
CA MET A 279 -19.29 -25.21 2.52
C MET A 279 -20.72 -24.85 2.10
N GLY A 280 -21.61 -25.85 2.12
CA GLY A 280 -23.06 -25.62 2.01
C GLY A 280 -23.70 -25.21 3.35
N GLY A 281 -24.99 -24.83 3.31
CA GLY A 281 -25.79 -24.54 4.51
C GLY A 281 -25.43 -23.25 5.25
N GLY A 282 -24.63 -22.36 4.64
CA GLY A 282 -24.25 -21.07 5.24
C GLY A 282 -25.35 -19.99 5.18
N PRO A 283 -25.00 -18.72 5.54
CA PRO A 283 -23.64 -18.20 5.55
C PRO A 283 -22.78 -18.58 6.77
N TRP A 284 -21.50 -18.79 6.51
CA TRP A 284 -20.49 -19.10 7.51
C TRP A 284 -19.44 -17.98 7.55
N PHE A 285 -18.94 -17.68 8.77
CA PHE A 285 -17.87 -16.70 8.98
C PHE A 285 -16.71 -17.33 9.73
N VAL A 286 -15.49 -17.12 9.29
CA VAL A 286 -14.29 -17.50 10.05
C VAL A 286 -14.18 -16.63 11.29
N VAL A 287 -14.12 -17.23 12.48
CA VAL A 287 -14.08 -16.50 13.75
C VAL A 287 -12.81 -16.80 14.57
N LYS A 288 -12.18 -17.95 14.36
CA LYS A 288 -10.94 -18.32 15.08
C LYS A 288 -10.13 -19.33 14.30
N LYS A 289 -8.80 -19.26 14.45
CA LYS A 289 -7.85 -20.27 13.98
C LYS A 289 -7.16 -20.90 15.19
N ASP A 290 -7.11 -22.22 15.28
CA ASP A 290 -6.32 -22.98 16.25
C ASP A 290 -5.16 -23.63 15.50
N VAL A 291 -4.01 -22.97 15.57
CA VAL A 291 -2.81 -23.38 14.80
C VAL A 291 -2.24 -24.70 15.32
N GLU A 292 -2.26 -24.91 16.65
CA GLU A 292 -1.71 -26.10 17.27
C GLU A 292 -2.50 -27.36 16.88
N ARG A 293 -3.84 -27.24 16.80
CA ARG A 293 -4.73 -28.36 16.46
C ARG A 293 -5.05 -28.41 14.96
N ASN A 294 -4.62 -27.43 14.18
CA ASN A 294 -4.97 -27.26 12.77
C ASN A 294 -6.49 -27.21 12.53
N ILE A 295 -7.21 -26.40 13.34
CA ILE A 295 -8.67 -26.28 13.30
C ILE A 295 -9.07 -24.86 12.91
N LEU A 296 -10.01 -24.77 11.96
CA LEU A 296 -10.68 -23.53 11.59
C LEU A 296 -12.06 -23.49 12.26
N TYR A 297 -12.29 -22.53 13.13
CA TYR A 297 -13.59 -22.31 13.72
C TYR A 297 -14.39 -21.29 12.89
N VAL A 298 -15.64 -21.66 12.64
CA VAL A 298 -16.60 -20.81 11.92
C VAL A 298 -17.88 -20.66 12.73
N SER A 299 -18.58 -19.54 12.53
CA SER A 299 -19.88 -19.27 13.13
C SER A 299 -20.96 -19.16 12.06
N HIS A 300 -22.16 -19.66 12.35
CA HIS A 300 -23.28 -19.65 11.43
C HIS A 300 -24.14 -18.39 11.59
N GLY A 301 -24.67 -17.89 10.48
CA GLY A 301 -25.62 -16.79 10.46
C GLY A 301 -25.20 -15.62 9.58
N TYR A 302 -26.15 -14.71 9.35
CA TYR A 302 -25.87 -13.54 8.48
C TYR A 302 -25.00 -12.49 9.17
N ASP A 303 -25.05 -12.43 10.51
CA ASP A 303 -24.35 -11.45 11.34
C ASP A 303 -24.03 -12.01 12.74
N PRO A 304 -23.11 -12.99 12.84
CA PRO A 304 -22.79 -13.59 14.13
C PRO A 304 -22.01 -12.60 15.01
N ALA A 305 -22.47 -12.38 16.25
CA ALA A 305 -21.82 -11.50 17.23
C ALA A 305 -20.34 -11.89 17.48
N THR A 306 -20.00 -13.16 17.34
CA THR A 306 -18.65 -13.70 17.46
C THR A 306 -17.66 -13.19 16.41
N ALA A 307 -18.16 -12.63 15.29
CA ALA A 307 -17.34 -12.02 14.25
C ALA A 307 -16.92 -10.57 14.57
N TYR A 308 -17.44 -10.00 15.68
CA TYR A 308 -17.21 -8.63 16.08
C TYR A 308 -16.33 -8.51 17.32
N LYS A 309 -15.52 -7.46 17.37
CA LYS A 309 -14.72 -7.07 18.54
C LYS A 309 -14.78 -5.56 18.72
N SER A 310 -14.80 -5.11 19.97
CA SER A 310 -14.65 -3.70 20.33
C SER A 310 -13.27 -3.40 20.90
N ASP A 311 -12.65 -4.40 21.51
CA ASP A 311 -11.36 -4.28 22.18
C ASP A 311 -10.36 -5.25 21.55
N PHE A 312 -9.18 -4.76 21.20
CA PHE A 312 -8.12 -5.61 20.66
C PHE A 312 -6.73 -5.02 20.91
N PRO A 313 -5.75 -5.89 21.24
CA PRO A 313 -4.40 -5.47 21.54
C PRO A 313 -3.61 -5.13 20.27
N LEU A 314 -2.75 -4.11 20.39
CA LEU A 314 -1.79 -3.70 19.38
C LEU A 314 -0.38 -3.88 19.93
N MET A 315 0.48 -4.54 19.16
CA MET A 315 1.90 -4.64 19.45
C MET A 315 2.71 -3.71 18.54
N ASP A 316 3.92 -3.40 18.97
CA ASP A 316 4.94 -2.70 18.19
C ASP A 316 4.39 -1.43 17.50
N PHE A 317 3.68 -0.59 18.27
CA PHE A 317 3.12 0.63 17.70
C PHE A 317 4.23 1.54 17.19
N HIS A 318 4.22 1.78 15.89
CA HIS A 318 5.16 2.62 15.19
C HIS A 318 4.56 4.01 14.95
N PHE A 319 5.16 5.04 15.55
CA PHE A 319 4.80 6.43 15.30
C PHE A 319 5.54 6.97 14.07
N LEU A 320 4.80 7.49 13.10
CA LEU A 320 5.38 8.17 11.93
C LEU A 320 5.99 9.51 12.30
N THR A 321 5.25 10.27 13.11
CA THR A 321 5.61 11.62 13.55
C THR A 321 5.15 11.78 14.98
N GLY A 322 5.98 12.42 15.83
CA GLY A 322 5.72 12.52 17.26
C GLY A 322 5.91 11.18 17.99
N ASN A 323 5.58 11.15 19.29
CA ASN A 323 5.75 9.99 20.16
C ASN A 323 4.53 9.72 21.05
N ALA A 324 3.44 10.45 20.86
CA ALA A 324 2.25 10.35 21.70
C ALA A 324 0.98 10.67 20.92
N PHE A 325 -0.14 10.16 21.40
CA PHE A 325 -1.46 10.53 20.91
C PHE A 325 -1.89 11.82 21.62
N PRO A 326 -2.22 12.88 20.86
CA PRO A 326 -2.56 14.18 21.47
C PRO A 326 -3.99 14.27 22.01
N ALA A 327 -4.85 13.30 21.65
CA ALA A 327 -6.28 13.35 21.93
C ALA A 327 -6.78 12.14 22.73
N GLU A 328 -7.85 12.33 23.48
CA GLU A 328 -8.57 11.24 24.16
C GLU A 328 -9.32 10.35 23.15
N GLU A 329 -9.74 10.89 22.02
CA GLU A 329 -10.41 10.16 20.95
C GLU A 329 -9.59 10.24 19.65
N VAL A 330 -9.54 9.11 18.94
CA VAL A 330 -8.87 8.96 17.66
C VAL A 330 -9.81 8.30 16.65
N THR A 331 -9.45 8.36 15.38
CA THR A 331 -10.06 7.53 14.37
C THR A 331 -9.05 6.51 13.87
N PHE A 332 -9.53 5.39 13.34
CA PHE A 332 -8.62 4.32 12.91
C PHE A 332 -9.21 3.43 11.83
N LYS A 333 -8.34 2.72 11.12
CA LYS A 333 -8.66 1.65 10.16
C LYS A 333 -7.96 0.36 10.57
N ILE A 334 -8.59 -0.78 10.36
CA ILE A 334 -8.00 -2.12 10.60
C ILE A 334 -7.70 -2.88 9.31
N ARG A 335 -8.02 -2.28 8.18
CA ARG A 335 -7.81 -2.78 6.80
C ARG A 335 -8.01 -1.65 5.80
N HIS A 336 -7.62 -1.89 4.56
CA HIS A 336 -7.86 -0.95 3.47
C HIS A 336 -9.36 -0.91 3.10
N THR A 337 -10.08 0.03 3.70
CA THR A 337 -11.49 0.34 3.44
C THR A 337 -11.71 1.86 3.54
N PRO A 338 -12.73 2.43 2.90
CA PRO A 338 -13.02 3.86 3.03
C PRO A 338 -13.52 4.25 4.43
N GLU A 339 -13.98 3.30 5.24
CA GLU A 339 -14.59 3.55 6.54
C GLU A 339 -13.53 3.77 7.62
N PHE A 340 -13.73 4.82 8.42
CA PHE A 340 -13.00 5.07 9.66
C PHE A 340 -13.85 4.69 10.86
N HIS A 341 -13.25 4.02 11.82
CA HIS A 341 -13.84 3.74 13.12
C HIS A 341 -13.40 4.79 14.15
N ARG A 342 -14.18 4.99 15.21
CA ARG A 342 -13.83 5.88 16.33
C ARG A 342 -13.49 5.08 17.57
N GLY A 343 -12.55 5.59 18.37
CA GLY A 343 -12.13 4.93 19.60
C GLY A 343 -11.02 5.66 20.33
N TRP A 344 -10.38 4.97 21.27
CA TRP A 344 -9.22 5.50 22.00
C TRP A 344 -8.20 4.40 22.25
N LEU A 345 -6.99 4.81 22.54
CA LEU A 345 -5.87 3.90 22.85
C LEU A 345 -5.53 3.97 24.33
N GLU A 346 -5.46 2.81 24.98
CA GLU A 346 -4.94 2.64 26.32
C GLU A 346 -3.51 2.08 26.25
N ALA A 347 -2.53 2.83 26.78
CA ALA A 347 -1.16 2.34 26.89
C ALA A 347 -1.04 1.31 28.02
N ARG A 348 -0.43 0.17 27.73
CA ARG A 348 -0.25 -0.93 28.67
C ARG A 348 1.20 -1.01 29.13
N GLY A 349 1.77 -0.20 29.87
CA GLY A 349 3.08 -0.17 30.52
C GLY A 349 4.26 -1.03 29.99
N ASP A 350 3.99 -1.97 29.10
CA ASP A 350 4.94 -2.90 28.45
C ASP A 350 5.28 -2.52 26.97
N GLY A 351 4.85 -1.32 26.53
CA GLY A 351 5.02 -0.85 25.15
C GLY A 351 3.91 -1.30 24.18
N THR A 352 2.92 -2.04 24.68
CA THR A 352 1.71 -2.40 23.91
C THR A 352 0.57 -1.42 24.19
N TYR A 353 -0.43 -1.43 23.31
CA TYR A 353 -1.64 -0.63 23.43
C TYR A 353 -2.87 -1.52 23.34
N MET A 354 -3.96 -1.10 23.99
CA MET A 354 -5.29 -1.63 23.74
C MET A 354 -6.08 -0.59 22.96
N MET A 355 -6.57 -0.99 21.79
CA MET A 355 -7.56 -0.22 21.06
C MET A 355 -8.95 -0.54 21.59
N HIS A 356 -9.69 0.51 21.95
CA HIS A 356 -11.09 0.46 22.34
C HIS A 356 -11.94 1.14 21.27
N SER A 357 -12.75 0.39 20.54
CA SER A 357 -13.66 0.93 19.54
C SER A 357 -14.99 1.33 20.17
N ARG A 358 -15.55 2.46 19.73
CA ARG A 358 -16.89 2.90 20.13
C ARG A 358 -17.98 1.92 19.71
N GLU A 359 -17.78 1.26 18.59
CA GLU A 359 -18.71 0.28 18.03
C GLU A 359 -18.00 -1.04 17.77
N PRO A 360 -18.71 -2.18 17.87
CA PRO A 360 -18.15 -3.46 17.51
C PRO A 360 -17.74 -3.52 16.03
N ILE A 361 -16.52 -3.97 15.75
CA ILE A 361 -15.95 -4.03 14.40
C ILE A 361 -15.91 -5.46 13.91
N HIS A 362 -16.38 -5.67 12.70
CA HIS A 362 -16.36 -6.97 12.05
C HIS A 362 -14.96 -7.34 11.57
N GLY A 363 -14.50 -8.55 11.89
CA GLY A 363 -13.32 -9.15 11.27
C GLY A 363 -12.00 -8.51 11.66
N VAL A 364 -11.83 -8.14 12.93
CA VAL A 364 -10.54 -7.75 13.51
C VAL A 364 -9.59 -8.95 13.42
N ALA A 365 -8.60 -8.88 12.56
CA ALA A 365 -7.73 -10.01 12.22
C ALA A 365 -6.31 -9.77 12.73
N PRO A 366 -5.74 -10.69 13.53
CA PRO A 366 -4.34 -10.64 13.94
C PRO A 366 -3.39 -10.64 12.74
N GLY A 367 -2.34 -9.80 12.80
CA GLY A 367 -1.37 -9.59 11.72
C GLY A 367 -1.71 -8.46 10.76
N GLN A 368 -2.94 -7.91 10.81
CA GLN A 368 -3.27 -6.65 10.17
C GLN A 368 -2.79 -5.47 11.01
N PHE A 369 -2.61 -4.31 10.38
CA PHE A 369 -2.24 -3.08 11.08
C PHE A 369 -3.48 -2.26 11.41
N CYS A 370 -3.59 -1.86 12.68
CA CYS A 370 -4.51 -0.82 13.10
C CYS A 370 -3.82 0.53 12.87
N VAL A 371 -4.26 1.25 11.87
CA VAL A 371 -3.71 2.57 11.51
C VAL A 371 -4.51 3.66 12.18
N VAL A 372 -3.85 4.54 12.91
CA VAL A 372 -4.47 5.53 13.79
C VAL A 372 -4.31 6.94 13.21
N TYR A 373 -5.41 7.69 13.23
CA TYR A 373 -5.50 9.05 12.72
C TYR A 373 -6.10 9.98 13.77
N ASP A 374 -6.00 11.28 13.52
CA ASP A 374 -6.70 12.28 14.32
C ASP A 374 -8.24 12.17 14.18
N GLU A 375 -8.97 12.93 15.00
CA GLU A 375 -10.44 12.92 15.01
C GLU A 375 -11.07 13.33 13.66
N LEU A 376 -10.34 14.07 12.84
CA LEU A 376 -10.77 14.55 11.53
C LEU A 376 -10.40 13.59 10.39
N HIS A 377 -9.82 12.44 10.68
CA HIS A 377 -9.33 11.45 9.71
C HIS A 377 -8.22 11.99 8.79
N HIS A 378 -7.52 13.05 9.19
CA HIS A 378 -6.61 13.78 8.35
C HIS A 378 -5.15 13.38 8.60
N ARG A 379 -4.65 13.52 9.83
CA ARG A 379 -3.25 13.22 10.19
C ARG A 379 -3.09 11.78 10.64
N CYS A 380 -2.19 11.05 9.99
CA CYS A 380 -1.83 9.69 10.39
C CYS A 380 -0.74 9.71 11.46
N PHE A 381 -1.02 9.17 12.64
CA PHE A 381 -0.04 9.00 13.72
C PHE A 381 0.92 7.83 13.47
N GLY A 382 0.47 6.81 12.78
CA GLY A 382 1.18 5.56 12.58
C GLY A 382 0.29 4.35 12.76
N SER A 383 0.87 3.20 13.07
CA SER A 383 0.09 1.96 13.21
C SER A 383 0.73 0.95 14.17
N GLY A 384 -0.10 0.09 14.74
CA GLY A 384 0.32 -1.07 15.52
C GLY A 384 -0.22 -2.36 14.92
N GLU A 385 0.53 -3.46 15.03
CA GLU A 385 0.06 -4.77 14.58
C GLU A 385 -1.00 -5.30 15.53
N ILE A 386 -2.16 -5.69 14.98
CA ILE A 386 -3.23 -6.35 15.74
C ILE A 386 -2.76 -7.73 16.14
N THR A 387 -2.90 -8.07 17.42
CA THR A 387 -2.52 -9.37 17.96
C THR A 387 -3.70 -10.07 18.70
N ILE A 388 -3.44 -11.21 19.33
CA ILE A 388 -4.45 -12.01 20.02
C ILE A 388 -4.41 -11.71 21.52
#